data_6fb718a41ecb0cfd547e8ef7d4922c46
#
_entry.id   6fb718a41ecb0cfd547e8ef7d4922c46
#
_cell.length_a   1.000
_cell.length_b   1.000
_cell.length_c   1.000
_cell.angle_alpha   90.00
_cell.angle_beta   90.00
_cell.angle_gamma   90.00
#
_symmetry.space_group_name_H-M   'P 1'
#
loop_
_entity.id
_entity.type
_entity.pdbx_description
1 polymer ?
#
loop_
_entity_poly.entity_id
_entity_poly.type
_entity_poly.pdbx_seq_one_letter_code
_entity_poly.pdbx_strand_id
1 'polypeptide(L)'
;WGQSLPKQFAFDAAPVISHADNGNQPNAVFGRLVAQAMAPAILQTYDYQIYALLQSDPESGQKGVSELTIDDVLRALIQSGIDAKKLQAYLGRQANADALLAQVPSHAAMVRTYNLTATPSVAITGKYIVTPEHANNNPQQFLLLLNGMVSRIVQGGVNALL
;
A
#
# COMPACT_ATOMS: atom_id res chain seq x y z
N TRP A 1 3.29 5.79 -11.71
CA TRP A 1 4.26 6.80 -11.30
C TRP A 1 5.47 6.15 -10.61
N GLY A 2 5.32 5.35 -9.57
CA GLY A 2 6.44 4.72 -8.87
C GLY A 2 7.42 3.95 -9.77
N GLN A 3 6.92 3.29 -10.81
CA GLN A 3 7.74 2.56 -11.78
C GLN A 3 8.54 3.47 -12.74
N SER A 4 8.15 4.73 -12.88
CA SER A 4 8.82 5.72 -13.75
C SER A 4 9.87 6.55 -13.01
N LEU A 5 10.13 6.28 -11.74
CA LEU A 5 11.11 7.00 -10.94
C LEU A 5 12.55 6.73 -11.41
N PRO A 6 13.46 7.71 -11.29
CA PRO A 6 14.88 7.51 -11.52
C PRO A 6 15.44 6.37 -10.66
N LYS A 7 16.46 5.65 -11.17
CA LYS A 7 17.01 4.44 -10.53
C LYS A 7 17.52 4.62 -9.09
N GLN A 8 17.85 5.83 -8.69
CA GLN A 8 18.29 6.16 -7.33
C GLN A 8 17.13 6.23 -6.31
N PHE A 9 15.88 6.16 -6.77
CA PHE A 9 14.71 6.11 -5.91
C PHE A 9 14.17 4.68 -5.80
N ALA A 10 13.84 4.27 -4.60
CA ALA A 10 12.99 3.12 -4.35
C ALA A 10 11.57 3.62 -4.07
N PHE A 11 10.57 2.99 -4.67
CA PHE A 11 9.17 3.24 -4.38
C PHE A 11 8.58 2.02 -3.68
N ASP A 12 8.03 2.23 -2.52
CA ASP A 12 7.23 1.24 -1.82
C ASP A 12 5.83 1.81 -1.57
N ALA A 13 4.80 1.04 -1.92
CA ALA A 13 3.43 1.37 -1.62
C ALA A 13 2.98 0.55 -0.42
N ALA A 14 2.39 1.18 0.57
CA ALA A 14 1.87 0.52 1.75
C ALA A 14 0.39 0.87 1.93
N PRO A 15 -0.48 -0.11 2.25
CA PRO A 15 -1.85 0.20 2.62
C PRO A 15 -1.86 0.99 3.92
N VAL A 16 -2.69 2.02 3.98
CA VAL A 16 -2.89 2.81 5.20
C VAL A 16 -3.76 2.00 6.15
N ILE A 17 -3.26 1.77 7.36
CA ILE A 17 -4.06 1.27 8.47
C ILE A 17 -4.69 2.50 9.13
N SER A 18 -5.99 2.70 8.96
CA SER A 18 -6.67 3.83 9.57
C SER A 18 -6.72 3.69 11.10
N HIS A 19 -6.75 4.82 11.81
CA HIS A 19 -6.88 4.85 13.27
C HIS A 19 -8.29 4.46 13.76
N ALA A 20 -9.28 4.48 12.89
CA ALA A 20 -10.61 4.02 13.24
C ALA A 20 -10.59 2.50 13.26
N ASP A 21 -10.56 1.92 14.41
CA ASP A 21 -10.82 0.55 14.89
C ASP A 21 -11.30 -0.55 13.90
N ASN A 22 -11.09 -0.35 12.62
CA ASN A 22 -11.47 -1.28 11.59
C ASN A 22 -10.38 -2.34 11.49
N GLY A 23 -10.61 -3.50 12.07
CA GLY A 23 -9.72 -4.66 12.04
C GLY A 23 -9.28 -5.15 10.66
N ASN A 24 -9.74 -4.48 9.61
CA ASN A 24 -9.61 -4.83 8.21
C ASN A 24 -8.21 -4.64 7.64
N GLN A 25 -7.56 -3.56 8.04
CA GLN A 25 -6.27 -3.20 7.48
C GLN A 25 -5.12 -4.11 7.89
N PRO A 26 -5.05 -4.65 9.11
CA PRO A 26 -4.03 -5.65 9.46
C PRO A 26 -4.04 -6.85 8.51
N ASN A 27 -5.23 -7.34 8.13
CA ASN A 27 -5.35 -8.45 7.20
C ASN A 27 -4.89 -8.07 5.79
N ALA A 28 -5.21 -6.87 5.30
CA ALA A 28 -4.72 -6.37 4.02
C ALA A 28 -3.20 -6.26 4.00
N VAL A 29 -2.61 -5.73 5.08
CA VAL A 29 -1.14 -5.65 5.24
C VAL A 29 -0.52 -7.02 5.27
N PHE A 30 -1.08 -7.96 6.02
CA PHE A 30 -0.61 -9.34 6.06
C PHE A 30 -0.59 -9.97 4.66
N GLY A 31 -1.68 -9.86 3.91
CA GLY A 31 -1.74 -10.38 2.55
C GLY A 31 -0.73 -9.72 1.61
N ARG A 32 -0.50 -8.41 1.76
CA ARG A 32 0.52 -7.71 0.98
C ARG A 32 1.93 -8.20 1.29
N LEU A 33 2.24 -8.48 2.56
CA LEU A 33 3.50 -9.08 2.97
C LEU A 33 3.66 -10.49 2.40
N VAL A 34 2.58 -11.30 2.36
CA VAL A 34 2.58 -12.60 1.69
C VAL A 34 2.88 -12.45 0.20
N ALA A 35 2.20 -11.52 -0.49
CA ALA A 35 2.44 -11.25 -1.91
C ALA A 35 3.90 -10.84 -2.16
N GLN A 36 4.44 -9.96 -1.33
CA GLN A 36 5.83 -9.52 -1.42
C GLN A 36 6.83 -10.66 -1.23
N ALA A 37 6.57 -11.56 -0.29
CA ALA A 37 7.46 -12.69 -0.02
C ALA A 37 7.39 -13.79 -1.08
N MET A 38 6.21 -14.04 -1.66
CA MET A 38 5.99 -15.16 -2.58
C MET A 38 6.07 -14.78 -4.06
N ALA A 39 5.56 -13.61 -4.42
CA ALA A 39 5.41 -13.18 -5.80
C ALA A 39 5.37 -11.64 -5.91
N PRO A 40 6.47 -10.91 -5.76
CA PRO A 40 6.48 -9.44 -5.74
C PRO A 40 5.83 -8.79 -6.98
N ALA A 41 5.83 -9.48 -8.11
CA ALA A 41 5.25 -8.98 -9.36
C ALA A 41 3.74 -8.79 -9.30
N ILE A 42 3.03 -9.44 -8.36
CA ILE A 42 1.56 -9.31 -8.24
C ILE A 42 1.12 -8.22 -7.27
N LEU A 43 2.03 -7.53 -6.59
CA LEU A 43 1.68 -6.57 -5.53
C LEU A 43 0.64 -5.54 -5.99
N GLN A 44 0.82 -4.97 -7.19
CA GLN A 44 -0.12 -4.00 -7.72
C GLN A 44 -1.51 -4.60 -7.96
N THR A 45 -1.57 -5.82 -8.47
CA THR A 45 -2.84 -6.53 -8.71
C THR A 45 -3.52 -6.85 -7.38
N TYR A 46 -2.75 -7.30 -6.39
CA TYR A 46 -3.26 -7.54 -5.05
C TYR A 46 -3.82 -6.26 -4.40
N ASP A 47 -3.06 -5.17 -4.42
CA ASP A 47 -3.51 -3.88 -3.86
C ASP A 47 -4.81 -3.42 -4.54
N TYR A 48 -4.95 -3.60 -5.86
CA TYR A 48 -6.18 -3.30 -6.59
C TYR A 48 -7.36 -4.18 -6.15
N GLN A 49 -7.16 -5.49 -5.97
CA GLN A 49 -8.21 -6.41 -5.52
C GLN A 49 -8.71 -6.04 -4.11
N ILE A 50 -7.78 -5.73 -3.19
CA ILE A 50 -8.14 -5.29 -1.84
C ILE A 50 -8.91 -3.95 -1.88
N TYR A 51 -8.44 -3.00 -2.69
CA TYR A 51 -9.12 -1.72 -2.86
C TYR A 51 -10.55 -1.92 -3.40
N ALA A 52 -10.73 -2.76 -4.41
CA ALA A 52 -12.05 -3.05 -4.97
C ALA A 52 -13.00 -3.69 -3.95
N LEU A 53 -12.50 -4.56 -3.07
CA LEU A 53 -13.31 -5.15 -2.00
C LEU A 53 -13.78 -4.11 -0.97
N LEU A 54 -12.95 -3.10 -0.69
CA LEU A 54 -13.25 -2.07 0.31
C LEU A 54 -14.17 -0.96 -0.23
N GLN A 55 -14.20 -0.77 -1.56
CA GLN A 55 -15.01 0.28 -2.17
C GLN A 55 -16.43 -0.20 -2.42
N SER A 56 -17.39 0.70 -2.21
CA SER A 56 -18.74 0.49 -2.73
C SER A 56 -18.76 0.89 -4.20
N ASP A 57 -19.35 0.06 -5.02
CA ASP A 57 -19.57 0.37 -6.42
C ASP A 57 -21.01 0.89 -6.63
N PRO A 58 -21.19 2.19 -6.88
CA PRO A 58 -22.52 2.77 -7.06
C PRO A 58 -23.26 2.24 -8.30
N GLU A 59 -22.51 1.81 -9.35
CA GLU A 59 -23.10 1.35 -10.61
C GLU A 59 -23.66 -0.07 -10.48
N SER A 60 -22.94 -0.96 -9.81
CA SER A 60 -23.42 -2.33 -9.58
C SER A 60 -24.29 -2.46 -8.32
N GLY A 61 -24.33 -1.43 -7.47
CA GLY A 61 -24.99 -1.48 -6.14
C GLY A 61 -24.22 -2.35 -5.13
N GLN A 62 -23.04 -2.80 -5.45
CA GLN A 62 -22.20 -3.59 -4.55
C GLN A 62 -21.68 -2.69 -3.43
N LYS A 63 -21.98 -3.07 -2.18
CA LYS A 63 -21.40 -2.42 -1.01
C LYS A 63 -20.01 -2.99 -0.75
N GLY A 64 -19.05 -2.10 -0.51
CA GLY A 64 -17.73 -2.51 -0.03
C GLY A 64 -17.86 -3.25 1.31
N VAL A 65 -16.96 -4.18 1.54
CA VAL A 65 -16.93 -4.89 2.83
C VAL A 65 -16.48 -3.93 3.93
N SER A 66 -17.19 -3.95 5.04
CA SER A 66 -16.81 -3.15 6.22
C SER A 66 -15.63 -3.76 6.96
N GLU A 67 -15.38 -5.05 6.75
CA GLU A 67 -14.35 -5.83 7.41
C GLU A 67 -13.77 -6.89 6.47
N LEU A 68 -12.45 -6.78 6.20
CA LEU A 68 -11.71 -7.79 5.45
C LEU A 68 -11.39 -8.98 6.35
N THR A 69 -11.91 -10.12 5.98
CA THR A 69 -11.54 -11.38 6.62
C THR A 69 -10.22 -11.92 6.06
N ILE A 70 -9.62 -12.86 6.75
CA ILE A 70 -8.43 -13.55 6.22
C ILE A 70 -8.77 -14.32 4.93
N ASP A 71 -9.97 -14.84 4.81
CA ASP A 71 -10.43 -15.55 3.61
C ASP A 71 -10.55 -14.62 2.40
N ASP A 72 -10.99 -13.38 2.60
CA ASP A 72 -11.01 -12.38 1.53
C ASP A 72 -9.60 -12.06 1.03
N VAL A 73 -8.67 -11.95 1.96
CA VAL A 73 -7.26 -11.70 1.65
C VAL A 73 -6.63 -12.88 0.91
N LEU A 74 -6.87 -14.11 1.37
CA LEU A 74 -6.37 -15.32 0.69
C LEU A 74 -6.96 -15.46 -0.72
N ARG A 75 -8.25 -15.14 -0.88
CA ARG A 75 -8.91 -15.12 -2.18
C ARG A 75 -8.31 -14.07 -3.10
N ALA A 76 -8.07 -12.86 -2.61
CA ALA A 76 -7.43 -11.79 -3.36
C ALA A 76 -6.01 -12.18 -3.82
N LEU A 77 -5.22 -12.85 -2.98
CA LEU A 77 -3.90 -13.37 -3.34
C LEU A 77 -3.96 -14.37 -4.49
N ILE A 78 -4.91 -15.33 -4.42
CA ILE A 78 -5.10 -16.33 -5.47
C ILE A 78 -5.57 -15.67 -6.78
N GLN A 79 -6.54 -14.77 -6.70
CA GLN A 79 -7.02 -14.01 -7.87
C GLN A 79 -5.94 -13.13 -8.49
N SER A 80 -4.98 -12.68 -7.70
CA SER A 80 -3.82 -11.92 -8.17
C SER A 80 -2.74 -12.77 -8.82
N GLY A 81 -2.84 -14.11 -8.75
CA GLY A 81 -1.96 -15.03 -9.46
C GLY A 81 -1.08 -15.94 -8.59
N ILE A 82 -1.27 -15.96 -7.29
CA ILE A 82 -0.59 -16.95 -6.44
C ILE A 82 -1.31 -18.31 -6.55
N ASP A 83 -0.54 -19.36 -6.81
CA ASP A 83 -1.06 -20.72 -6.79
C ASP A 83 -1.54 -21.12 -5.38
N ALA A 84 -2.78 -21.60 -5.29
CA ALA A 84 -3.43 -21.89 -4.01
C ALA A 84 -2.68 -22.94 -3.18
N LYS A 85 -2.10 -23.97 -3.83
CA LYS A 85 -1.35 -25.02 -3.13
C LYS A 85 -0.03 -24.47 -2.57
N LYS A 86 0.65 -23.63 -3.35
CA LYS A 86 1.89 -22.97 -2.90
C LYS A 86 1.60 -22.00 -1.74
N LEU A 87 0.50 -21.26 -1.81
CA LEU A 87 0.07 -20.36 -0.73
C LEU A 87 -0.20 -21.14 0.55
N GLN A 88 -0.98 -22.21 0.45
CA GLN A 88 -1.26 -23.10 1.59
C GLN A 88 0.01 -23.71 2.17
N ALA A 89 0.92 -24.21 1.33
CA ALA A 89 2.18 -24.79 1.77
C ALA A 89 3.11 -23.76 2.42
N TYR A 90 3.08 -22.50 1.95
CA TYR A 90 3.87 -21.40 2.51
C TYR A 90 3.36 -21.00 3.89
N LEU A 91 2.06 -20.76 4.02
CA LEU A 91 1.43 -20.34 5.27
C LEU A 91 1.28 -21.48 6.27
N GLY A 92 1.23 -22.74 5.82
CA GLY A 92 1.24 -23.92 6.68
C GLY A 92 2.55 -24.11 7.45
N ARG A 93 3.60 -23.39 7.07
CA ARG A 93 4.83 -23.31 7.87
C ARG A 93 4.65 -22.17 8.89
N GLN A 94 4.38 -22.54 10.14
CA GLN A 94 4.11 -21.57 11.22
C GLN A 94 5.15 -20.43 11.27
N ALA A 95 6.43 -20.76 11.12
CA ALA A 95 7.50 -19.77 11.12
C ALA A 95 7.34 -18.67 10.05
N ASN A 96 6.79 -18.98 8.87
CA ASN A 96 6.54 -17.99 7.83
C ASN A 96 5.39 -17.07 8.24
N ALA A 97 4.28 -17.64 8.72
CA ALA A 97 3.13 -16.86 9.16
C ALA A 97 3.51 -15.92 10.31
N ASP A 98 4.22 -16.42 11.32
CA ASP A 98 4.67 -15.63 12.48
C ASP A 98 5.62 -14.50 12.06
N ALA A 99 6.56 -14.77 11.16
CA ALA A 99 7.50 -13.76 10.66
C ALA A 99 6.78 -12.63 9.89
N LEU A 100 5.71 -12.93 9.17
CA LEU A 100 4.91 -11.93 8.46
C LEU A 100 4.02 -11.15 9.44
N LEU A 101 3.36 -11.83 10.37
CA LEU A 101 2.51 -11.20 11.38
C LEU A 101 3.31 -10.24 12.25
N ALA A 102 4.56 -10.56 12.59
CA ALA A 102 5.45 -9.69 13.35
C ALA A 102 5.77 -8.36 12.62
N GLN A 103 5.63 -8.31 11.29
CA GLN A 103 5.86 -7.10 10.51
C GLN A 103 4.64 -6.17 10.41
N VAL A 104 3.42 -6.69 10.61
CA VAL A 104 2.18 -5.90 10.49
C VAL A 104 2.18 -4.64 11.38
N PRO A 105 2.63 -4.67 12.65
CA PRO A 105 2.66 -3.48 13.48
C PRO A 105 3.54 -2.35 12.96
N SER A 106 4.59 -2.65 12.19
CA SER A 106 5.47 -1.62 11.62
C SER A 106 4.75 -0.74 10.61
N HIS A 107 3.80 -1.28 9.84
CA HIS A 107 2.96 -0.53 8.93
C HIS A 107 2.02 0.43 9.67
N ALA A 108 1.45 0.01 10.80
CA ALA A 108 0.66 0.89 11.65
C ALA A 108 1.52 2.02 12.25
N ALA A 109 2.76 1.71 12.63
CA ALA A 109 3.70 2.72 13.10
C ALA A 109 4.03 3.76 12.03
N MET A 110 4.13 3.37 10.76
CA MET A 110 4.38 4.27 9.63
C MET A 110 3.29 5.35 9.53
N VAL A 111 2.02 4.98 9.63
CA VAL A 111 0.88 5.92 9.59
C VAL A 111 1.01 6.98 10.69
N ARG A 112 1.37 6.56 11.91
CA ARG A 112 1.58 7.48 13.03
C ARG A 112 2.82 8.34 12.86
N THR A 113 3.94 7.74 12.43
CA THR A 113 5.22 8.45 12.24
C THR A 113 5.10 9.56 11.21
N TYR A 114 4.37 9.33 10.12
CA TYR A 114 4.16 10.31 9.07
C TYR A 114 2.89 11.16 9.25
N ASN A 115 2.14 10.96 10.34
CA ASN A 115 0.87 11.65 10.60
C ASN A 115 -0.05 11.67 9.37
N LEU A 116 -0.24 10.49 8.75
CA LEU A 116 -1.02 10.38 7.52
C LEU A 116 -2.51 10.56 7.83
N THR A 117 -3.10 11.60 7.26
CA THR A 117 -4.51 11.97 7.48
C THR A 117 -5.39 11.70 6.27
N ALA A 118 -4.78 11.44 5.10
CA ALA A 118 -5.49 11.24 3.84
C ALA A 118 -4.80 10.19 2.96
N THR A 119 -5.56 9.62 2.03
CA THR A 119 -5.06 8.72 1.00
C THR A 119 -5.45 9.23 -0.40
N PRO A 120 -4.54 9.14 -1.37
CA PRO A 120 -3.16 8.70 -1.27
C PRO A 120 -2.26 9.74 -0.57
N SER A 121 -1.31 9.31 0.25
CA SER A 121 -0.24 10.15 0.77
C SER A 121 1.11 9.62 0.29
N VAL A 122 2.03 10.50 -0.06
CA VAL A 122 3.37 10.13 -0.52
C VAL A 122 4.41 10.72 0.42
N ALA A 123 5.17 9.84 1.09
CA ALA A 123 6.33 10.24 1.87
C ALA A 123 7.58 10.24 0.97
N ILE A 124 8.21 11.40 0.80
CA ILE A 124 9.42 11.54 0.00
C ILE A 124 10.60 11.69 0.95
N THR A 125 11.59 10.81 0.81
CA THR A 125 12.82 10.76 1.64
C THR A 125 12.56 10.67 3.16
N GLY A 126 11.36 10.26 3.57
CA GLY A 126 10.97 10.21 4.99
C GLY A 126 10.75 11.57 5.65
N LYS A 127 10.83 12.67 4.91
CA LYS A 127 10.73 14.04 5.44
C LYS A 127 9.52 14.81 4.95
N TYR A 128 9.14 14.60 3.68
CA TYR A 128 8.11 15.40 3.03
C TYR A 128 6.89 14.55 2.80
N ILE A 129 5.76 14.94 3.37
CA ILE A 129 4.49 14.27 3.15
C ILE A 129 3.68 15.11 2.17
N VAL A 130 3.29 14.48 1.08
CA VAL A 130 2.47 15.10 0.03
C VAL A 130 1.13 14.39 -0.04
N THR A 131 0.06 15.16 0.06
CA THR A 131 -1.32 14.69 -0.02
C THR A 131 -2.03 15.36 -1.20
N PRO A 132 -3.17 14.85 -1.66
CA PRO A 132 -3.96 15.51 -2.71
C PRO A 132 -4.33 16.96 -2.40
N GLU A 133 -4.50 17.31 -1.13
CA GLU A 133 -4.82 18.68 -0.70
C GLU A 133 -3.76 19.69 -1.12
N HIS A 134 -2.48 19.28 -1.13
CA HIS A 134 -1.37 20.13 -1.61
C HIS A 134 -1.48 20.46 -3.11
N ALA A 135 -2.36 19.79 -3.82
CA ALA A 135 -2.64 19.97 -5.24
C ALA A 135 -4.13 20.28 -5.49
N ASN A 136 -4.82 20.88 -4.52
CA ASN A 136 -6.25 21.22 -4.58
C ASN A 136 -7.13 20.02 -4.97
N ASN A 137 -6.76 18.83 -4.52
CA ASN A 137 -7.40 17.54 -4.86
C ASN A 137 -7.45 17.25 -6.37
N ASN A 138 -6.56 17.85 -7.16
CA ASN A 138 -6.46 17.59 -8.59
C ASN A 138 -5.38 16.52 -8.85
N PRO A 139 -5.75 15.34 -9.39
CA PRO A 139 -4.81 14.23 -9.59
C PRO A 139 -3.64 14.57 -10.52
N GLN A 140 -3.87 15.38 -11.55
CA GLN A 140 -2.81 15.77 -12.50
C GLN A 140 -1.82 16.72 -11.83
N GLN A 141 -2.32 17.72 -11.07
CA GLN A 141 -1.47 18.62 -10.31
C GLN A 141 -0.70 17.88 -9.21
N PHE A 142 -1.32 16.90 -8.58
CA PHE A 142 -0.66 16.05 -7.60
C PHE A 142 0.54 15.32 -8.19
N LEU A 143 0.37 14.69 -9.36
CA LEU A 143 1.48 14.03 -10.07
C LEU A 143 2.57 15.01 -10.52
N LEU A 144 2.20 16.21 -10.99
CA LEU A 144 3.15 17.26 -11.35
C LEU A 144 3.96 17.72 -10.14
N LEU A 145 3.31 17.90 -8.99
CA LEU A 145 3.98 18.26 -7.74
C LEU A 145 4.99 17.19 -7.34
N LEU A 146 4.60 15.92 -7.32
CA LEU A 146 5.50 14.80 -7.01
C LEU A 146 6.71 14.74 -7.96
N ASN A 147 6.47 14.90 -9.27
CA ASN A 147 7.54 14.92 -10.27
C ASN A 147 8.50 16.11 -10.06
N GLY A 148 7.95 17.28 -9.73
CA GLY A 148 8.75 18.46 -9.45
C GLY A 148 9.65 18.29 -8.22
N MET A 149 9.13 17.68 -7.15
CA MET A 149 9.91 17.37 -5.95
C MET A 149 11.02 16.36 -6.23
N VAL A 150 10.72 15.27 -6.93
CA VAL A 150 11.72 14.28 -7.33
C VAL A 150 12.80 14.92 -8.20
N SER A 151 12.44 15.75 -9.17
CA SER A 151 13.39 16.44 -10.04
C SER A 151 14.32 17.37 -9.25
N ARG A 152 13.82 18.13 -8.29
CA ARG A 152 14.63 18.96 -7.41
C ARG A 152 15.62 18.16 -6.58
N ILE A 153 15.19 17.02 -6.03
CA ILE A 153 16.06 16.13 -5.26
C ILE A 153 17.18 15.56 -6.16
N VAL A 154 16.86 15.19 -7.39
CA VAL A 154 17.87 14.70 -8.36
C VAL A 154 18.93 15.77 -8.65
N GLN A 155 18.53 17.01 -8.77
CA GLN A 155 19.42 18.14 -9.13
C GLN A 155 20.24 18.66 -7.95
N GLY A 156 19.64 18.77 -6.78
CA GLY A 156 20.19 19.47 -5.62
C GLY A 156 20.33 18.62 -4.36
N GLY A 157 20.06 17.32 -4.44
CA GLY A 157 20.08 16.41 -3.29
C GLY A 157 18.85 16.52 -2.40
N VAL A 158 18.82 15.73 -1.32
CA VAL A 158 17.67 15.57 -0.44
C VAL A 158 17.25 16.89 0.25
N ASN A 159 18.16 17.82 0.39
CA ASN A 159 17.89 19.13 1.03
C ASN A 159 17.42 20.21 0.05
N ALA A 160 17.27 19.91 -1.24
CA ALA A 160 16.88 20.88 -2.27
C ALA A 160 15.40 21.32 -2.19
N LEU A 161 14.63 20.71 -1.30
CA LEU A 161 13.24 21.06 -1.04
C LEU A 161 13.06 22.02 0.17
N LEU A 162 14.15 22.36 0.85
CA LEU A 162 14.18 23.36 1.94
C LEU A 162 14.28 24.81 1.33
#